data_a73a3ca6adc0471b4b8647c61f19f50e
#
_entry.id   a73a3ca6adc0471b4b8647c61f19f50e
#
_cell.length_a   1.000
_cell.length_b   1.000
_cell.length_c   1.000
_cell.angle_alpha   90.00
_cell.angle_beta   90.00
_cell.angle_gamma   90.00
#
_symmetry.space_group_name_H-M   'P 1'
#
loop_
_entity.id
_entity.type
_entity.pdbx_description
1 polymer ?
#
loop_
_entity_poly.entity_id
_entity_poly.type
_entity_poly.pdbx_seq_one_letter_code
_entity_poly.pdbx_strand_id
1 'polypeptide(L)'
;MIQEIIPNLYRIPVPLPDNPLRELNAYLIRGEDRSLLIDTGFRLPPCRRAMEEGLREAGADRSRLDILCTHIHTDHTGQCLDLIAPGRTIYIGAGDYPMTFRSYDAYFWGITDKRFAGEDFPPEEARVLLRTNPARTLGPDLDRLSCMPLSDGDRLAVGDYVLEVLETPGHTPGQLCLWLESEGILFTADHVLFDITPNIAMWPNMENALGRYLESLDRISGYPVKLALPGHRHSAPLLPRIEELRAHHRFRAGETLSAVEDRPGLTAYQIAARLTWDIRARDWQHFPLNQKWFAVGETIAHLEYLMDRGQVTRRLRRDGMAVYEPV
;
A
#
# COMPACT_ATOMS: atom_id res chain seq x y z
N MET A 1 14.21 -12.79 15.59
CA MET A 1 13.83 -14.23 15.54
C MET A 1 12.68 -14.38 14.57
N ILE A 2 12.79 -15.32 13.65
CA ILE A 2 11.70 -15.70 12.73
C ILE A 2 10.64 -16.52 13.48
N GLN A 3 9.49 -16.66 12.86
CA GLN A 3 8.40 -17.51 13.37
C GLN A 3 7.98 -18.45 12.25
N GLU A 4 8.07 -19.75 12.47
CA GLU A 4 7.45 -20.75 11.59
C GLU A 4 5.95 -20.78 11.87
N ILE A 5 5.14 -20.49 10.85
CA ILE A 5 3.66 -20.42 10.93
C ILE A 5 3.07 -21.81 10.71
N ILE A 6 3.51 -22.46 9.62
CA ILE A 6 3.25 -23.85 9.25
C ILE A 6 4.56 -24.40 8.65
N PRO A 7 4.72 -25.70 8.44
CA PRO A 7 5.95 -26.25 7.88
C PRO A 7 6.43 -25.49 6.63
N ASN A 8 7.68 -25.03 6.63
CA ASN A 8 8.30 -24.27 5.56
C ASN A 8 7.69 -22.90 5.22
N LEU A 9 6.74 -22.37 5.99
CA LEU A 9 6.26 -21.00 5.90
C LEU A 9 6.70 -20.22 7.13
N TYR A 10 7.52 -19.19 6.93
CA TYR A 10 8.12 -18.38 8.00
C TYR A 10 7.70 -16.92 7.88
N ARG A 11 7.42 -16.29 9.01
CA ARG A 11 7.38 -14.83 9.15
C ARG A 11 8.76 -14.33 9.55
N ILE A 12 9.28 -13.35 8.81
CA ILE A 12 10.53 -12.65 9.08
C ILE A 12 10.18 -11.20 9.46
N PRO A 13 10.29 -10.79 10.74
CA PRO A 13 10.04 -9.42 11.15
C PRO A 13 11.18 -8.52 10.70
N VAL A 14 10.88 -7.49 9.89
CA VAL A 14 11.83 -6.52 9.37
C VAL A 14 11.56 -5.16 9.99
N PRO A 15 12.45 -4.59 10.82
CA PRO A 15 12.21 -3.31 11.46
C PRO A 15 12.14 -2.19 10.42
N LEU A 16 11.26 -1.21 10.65
CA LEU A 16 11.11 0.00 9.84
C LEU A 16 11.48 1.22 10.71
N PRO A 17 12.76 1.61 10.76
CA PRO A 17 13.24 2.72 11.59
C PRO A 17 12.50 4.02 11.26
N ASP A 18 12.16 4.78 12.31
CA ASP A 18 11.52 6.09 12.23
C ASP A 18 10.18 6.11 11.45
N ASN A 19 9.57 4.92 11.29
CA ASN A 19 8.28 4.76 10.61
C ASN A 19 7.19 4.34 11.61
N PRO A 20 5.98 4.95 11.55
CA PRO A 20 4.83 4.59 12.41
C PRO A 20 4.41 3.12 12.30
N LEU A 21 4.66 2.47 11.18
CA LEU A 21 4.38 1.04 10.95
C LEU A 21 5.26 0.14 11.83
N ARG A 22 6.46 0.60 12.24
CA ARG A 22 7.45 -0.05 13.10
C ARG A 22 8.13 -1.26 12.48
N GLU A 23 7.39 -2.17 11.86
CA GLU A 23 7.85 -3.46 11.37
C GLU A 23 7.06 -3.88 10.13
N LEU A 24 7.76 -4.46 9.16
CA LEU A 24 7.17 -5.23 8.07
C LEU A 24 7.17 -6.71 8.44
N ASN A 25 6.11 -7.41 8.15
CA ASN A 25 6.04 -8.86 8.14
C ASN A 25 6.39 -9.37 6.73
N ALA A 26 7.66 -9.69 6.49
CA ALA A 26 8.02 -10.44 5.31
C ALA A 26 7.72 -11.93 5.54
N TYR A 27 7.33 -12.65 4.48
CA TYR A 27 7.03 -14.08 4.58
C TYR A 27 7.90 -14.86 3.61
N LEU A 28 8.46 -15.95 4.09
CA LEU A 28 9.26 -16.88 3.30
C LEU A 28 8.55 -18.21 3.19
N ILE A 29 8.28 -18.66 1.98
CA ILE A 29 7.93 -20.06 1.69
C ILE A 29 9.18 -20.74 1.17
N ARG A 30 9.66 -21.75 1.91
CA ARG A 30 10.86 -22.51 1.55
C ARG A 30 10.47 -23.75 0.77
N GLY A 31 11.08 -23.96 -0.38
CA GLY A 31 10.99 -25.19 -1.16
C GLY A 31 12.38 -25.71 -1.54
N GLU A 32 12.49 -26.95 -1.93
CA GLU A 32 13.76 -27.59 -2.30
C GLU A 32 14.37 -26.99 -3.57
N ASP A 33 13.55 -26.84 -4.63
CA ASP A 33 13.99 -26.31 -5.92
C ASP A 33 13.83 -24.80 -6.03
N ARG A 34 12.86 -24.22 -5.32
CA ARG A 34 12.48 -22.81 -5.37
C ARG A 34 11.91 -22.38 -4.03
N SER A 35 12.35 -21.22 -3.54
CA SER A 35 11.75 -20.53 -2.42
C SER A 35 11.14 -19.20 -2.89
N LEU A 36 10.15 -18.69 -2.16
CA LEU A 36 9.50 -17.40 -2.44
C LEU A 36 9.56 -16.51 -1.19
N LEU A 37 10.15 -15.35 -1.34
CA LEU A 37 10.08 -14.27 -0.34
C LEU A 37 8.99 -13.28 -0.73
N ILE A 38 8.04 -13.06 0.16
CA ILE A 38 6.96 -12.09 0.00
C ILE A 38 7.36 -10.85 0.80
N ASP A 39 7.58 -9.74 0.10
CA ASP A 39 8.02 -8.43 0.58
C ASP A 39 9.43 -8.39 1.20
N THR A 40 10.07 -7.20 1.26
CA THR A 40 11.51 -7.12 1.52
C THR A 40 11.95 -6.10 2.57
N GLY A 41 11.18 -5.04 2.83
CA GLY A 41 11.55 -3.94 3.73
C GLY A 41 12.25 -2.78 3.00
N PHE A 42 12.44 -1.67 3.72
CA PHE A 42 13.21 -0.53 3.21
C PHE A 42 14.66 -0.89 2.90
N ARG A 43 15.26 -0.19 1.95
CA ARG A 43 16.70 -0.29 1.64
C ARG A 43 17.57 0.42 2.70
N LEU A 44 17.43 0.00 3.95
CA LEU A 44 18.15 0.54 5.11
C LEU A 44 18.97 -0.56 5.81
N PRO A 45 20.13 -0.22 6.43
CA PRO A 45 20.97 -1.23 7.06
C PRO A 45 20.29 -2.08 8.14
N PRO A 46 19.41 -1.54 9.03
CA PRO A 46 18.69 -2.38 9.98
C PRO A 46 17.75 -3.40 9.32
N CYS A 47 17.02 -2.97 8.27
CA CYS A 47 16.13 -3.85 7.50
C CYS A 47 16.91 -4.98 6.82
N ARG A 48 18.06 -4.64 6.21
CA ARG A 48 18.94 -5.61 5.53
C ARG A 48 19.45 -6.66 6.51
N ARG A 49 19.98 -6.25 7.67
CA ARG A 49 20.47 -7.20 8.68
C ARG A 49 19.38 -8.17 9.13
N ALA A 50 18.20 -7.64 9.44
CA ALA A 50 17.09 -8.47 9.88
C ALA A 50 16.65 -9.48 8.82
N MET A 51 16.60 -9.07 7.55
CA MET A 51 16.25 -9.93 6.44
C MET A 51 17.32 -11.02 6.21
N GLU A 52 18.60 -10.66 6.18
CA GLU A 52 19.72 -11.61 6.00
C GLU A 52 19.78 -12.63 7.14
N GLU A 53 19.58 -12.19 8.39
CA GLU A 53 19.49 -13.07 9.56
C GLU A 53 18.28 -14.00 9.48
N GLY A 54 17.10 -13.46 9.10
CA GLY A 54 15.88 -14.24 8.98
C GLY A 54 15.98 -15.32 7.89
N LEU A 55 16.49 -14.98 6.71
CA LEU A 55 16.71 -15.94 5.63
C LEU A 55 17.70 -17.03 6.03
N ARG A 56 18.79 -16.69 6.73
CA ARG A 56 19.77 -17.64 7.23
C ARG A 56 19.19 -18.55 8.31
N GLU A 57 18.41 -18.00 9.26
CA GLU A 57 17.75 -18.77 10.33
C GLU A 57 16.73 -19.76 9.76
N ALA A 58 15.99 -19.37 8.70
CA ALA A 58 15.07 -20.24 7.98
C ALA A 58 15.77 -21.27 7.06
N GLY A 59 17.10 -21.19 6.90
CA GLY A 59 17.85 -22.07 6.00
C GLY A 59 17.56 -21.84 4.52
N ALA A 60 17.22 -20.61 4.11
CA ALA A 60 16.90 -20.27 2.73
C ALA A 60 18.17 -20.24 1.86
N ASP A 61 18.12 -20.91 0.71
CA ASP A 61 19.14 -20.77 -0.33
C ASP A 61 18.80 -19.60 -1.26
N ARG A 62 19.57 -18.53 -1.16
CA ARG A 62 19.37 -17.32 -1.97
C ARG A 62 19.49 -17.55 -3.48
N SER A 63 20.26 -18.57 -3.91
CA SER A 63 20.37 -18.93 -5.33
C SER A 63 19.06 -19.48 -5.92
N ARG A 64 18.13 -19.86 -5.06
CA ARG A 64 16.81 -20.43 -5.40
C ARG A 64 15.64 -19.51 -4.98
N LEU A 65 15.95 -18.26 -4.54
CA LEU A 65 14.98 -17.34 -3.97
C LEU A 65 14.38 -16.44 -5.05
N ASP A 66 13.10 -16.59 -5.33
CA ASP A 66 12.30 -15.60 -6.03
C ASP A 66 11.68 -14.64 -5.01
N ILE A 67 11.32 -13.45 -5.46
CA ILE A 67 10.71 -12.40 -4.63
C ILE A 67 9.35 -12.04 -5.21
N LEU A 68 8.34 -11.87 -4.35
CA LEU A 68 7.06 -11.29 -4.71
C LEU A 68 6.87 -10.03 -3.88
N CYS A 69 6.74 -8.90 -4.56
CA CYS A 69 6.35 -7.64 -3.95
C CYS A 69 4.83 -7.55 -4.04
N THR A 70 4.16 -7.50 -2.88
CA THR A 70 2.69 -7.46 -2.83
C THR A 70 2.14 -6.18 -3.44
N HIS A 71 2.91 -5.10 -3.38
CA HIS A 71 2.62 -3.82 -4.01
C HIS A 71 3.87 -2.94 -4.12
N ILE A 72 3.74 -1.76 -4.76
CA ILE A 72 4.88 -0.92 -5.15
C ILE A 72 5.52 -0.12 -4.01
N HIS A 73 4.93 -0.01 -2.83
CA HIS A 73 5.48 0.79 -1.73
C HIS A 73 6.88 0.34 -1.34
N THR A 74 7.72 1.31 -0.93
CA THR A 74 9.16 1.11 -0.76
C THR A 74 9.54 0.26 0.45
N ASP A 75 8.67 0.13 1.43
CA ASP A 75 8.83 -0.82 2.54
C ASP A 75 8.53 -2.28 2.15
N HIS A 76 7.93 -2.51 0.99
CA HIS A 76 7.72 -3.83 0.40
C HIS A 76 8.75 -4.16 -0.69
N THR A 77 9.18 -3.18 -1.47
CA THR A 77 10.07 -3.37 -2.63
C THR A 77 11.53 -3.02 -2.39
N GLY A 78 11.85 -2.27 -1.31
CA GLY A 78 13.12 -1.55 -1.18
C GLY A 78 14.38 -2.41 -1.30
N GLN A 79 14.39 -3.63 -0.79
CA GLN A 79 15.56 -4.52 -0.81
C GLN A 79 15.53 -5.57 -1.93
N CYS A 80 14.52 -5.59 -2.81
CA CYS A 80 14.37 -6.67 -3.80
C CYS A 80 15.65 -6.85 -4.65
N LEU A 81 16.30 -5.78 -5.10
CA LEU A 81 17.56 -5.84 -5.87
C LEU A 81 18.77 -6.29 -5.05
N ASP A 82 18.80 -6.06 -3.76
CA ASP A 82 19.89 -6.46 -2.89
C ASP A 82 19.78 -7.95 -2.49
N LEU A 83 18.59 -8.53 -2.63
CA LEU A 83 18.28 -9.91 -2.23
C LEU A 83 18.21 -10.88 -3.40
N ILE A 84 17.78 -10.43 -4.59
CA ILE A 84 17.60 -11.28 -5.76
C ILE A 84 18.94 -11.81 -6.30
N ALA A 85 19.01 -13.10 -6.60
CA ALA A 85 20.15 -13.69 -7.28
C ALA A 85 19.98 -13.66 -8.82
N PRO A 86 21.06 -13.70 -9.60
CA PRO A 86 20.97 -13.78 -11.06
C PRO A 86 20.12 -14.97 -11.53
N GLY A 87 19.25 -14.74 -12.49
CA GLY A 87 18.34 -15.75 -13.04
C GLY A 87 17.10 -16.05 -12.19
N ARG A 88 16.89 -15.32 -11.09
CA ARG A 88 15.68 -15.40 -10.27
C ARG A 88 14.71 -14.28 -10.64
N THR A 89 13.46 -14.45 -10.25
CA THR A 89 12.36 -13.56 -10.67
C THR A 89 11.86 -12.70 -9.52
N ILE A 90 11.63 -11.41 -9.80
CA ILE A 90 10.86 -10.50 -8.95
C ILE A 90 9.46 -10.38 -9.56
N TYR A 91 8.44 -10.71 -8.78
CA TYR A 91 7.03 -10.58 -9.17
C TYR A 91 6.41 -9.33 -8.54
N ILE A 92 5.45 -8.72 -9.26
CA ILE A 92 4.64 -7.61 -8.77
C ILE A 92 3.28 -7.64 -9.46
N GLY A 93 2.25 -7.04 -8.86
CA GLY A 93 0.92 -6.94 -9.47
C GLY A 93 0.93 -6.14 -10.79
N ALA A 94 0.15 -6.58 -11.77
CA ALA A 94 0.08 -5.96 -13.10
C ALA A 94 -0.28 -4.47 -13.04
N GLY A 95 -1.13 -4.04 -12.10
CA GLY A 95 -1.49 -2.64 -11.91
C GLY A 95 -0.34 -1.75 -11.41
N ASP A 96 0.61 -2.32 -10.66
CA ASP A 96 1.80 -1.62 -10.15
C ASP A 96 3.02 -1.76 -11.08
N TYR A 97 3.00 -2.74 -11.99
CA TYR A 97 4.11 -3.03 -12.89
C TYR A 97 4.61 -1.80 -13.69
N PRO A 98 3.75 -0.91 -14.24
CA PRO A 98 4.24 0.29 -14.93
C PRO A 98 5.14 1.18 -14.07
N MET A 99 4.92 1.22 -12.74
CA MET A 99 5.70 2.04 -11.80
C MET A 99 7.10 1.48 -11.52
N THR A 100 7.42 0.29 -12.01
CA THR A 100 8.78 -0.27 -11.97
C THR A 100 9.71 0.32 -13.02
N PHE A 101 9.19 1.11 -13.96
CA PHE A 101 9.98 1.80 -14.99
C PHE A 101 10.24 3.25 -14.61
N ARG A 102 11.50 3.68 -14.68
CA ARG A 102 11.90 5.07 -14.34
C ARG A 102 11.14 6.14 -15.14
N SER A 103 10.88 5.88 -16.42
CA SER A 103 10.12 6.82 -17.26
C SER A 103 8.70 7.01 -16.77
N TYR A 104 8.05 5.93 -16.31
CA TYR A 104 6.71 5.99 -15.78
C TYR A 104 6.70 6.57 -14.35
N ASP A 105 7.69 6.26 -13.53
CA ASP A 105 7.85 6.85 -12.19
C ASP A 105 7.95 8.38 -12.27
N ALA A 106 8.78 8.90 -13.17
CA ALA A 106 8.88 10.34 -13.39
C ALA A 106 7.54 10.97 -13.86
N TYR A 107 6.82 10.29 -14.74
CA TYR A 107 5.50 10.72 -15.20
C TYR A 107 4.47 10.68 -14.06
N PHE A 108 4.44 9.59 -13.30
CA PHE A 108 3.58 9.41 -12.13
C PHE A 108 3.76 10.54 -11.11
N TRP A 109 5.01 10.81 -10.72
CA TRP A 109 5.29 11.88 -9.77
C TRP A 109 4.95 13.26 -10.33
N GLY A 110 5.18 13.49 -11.62
CA GLY A 110 4.81 14.75 -12.28
C GLY A 110 3.30 15.00 -12.24
N ILE A 111 2.48 13.98 -12.47
CA ILE A 111 1.01 14.10 -12.36
C ILE A 111 0.58 14.25 -10.91
N THR A 112 1.14 13.46 -9.99
CA THR A 112 0.82 13.54 -8.56
C THR A 112 1.11 14.92 -8.02
N ASP A 113 2.30 15.47 -8.27
CA ASP A 113 2.68 16.80 -7.80
C ASP A 113 1.76 17.89 -8.37
N LYS A 114 1.42 17.79 -9.67
CA LYS A 114 0.48 18.71 -10.31
C LYS A 114 -0.93 18.59 -9.72
N ARG A 115 -1.38 17.37 -9.40
CA ARG A 115 -2.68 17.16 -8.77
C ARG A 115 -2.71 17.80 -7.38
N PHE A 116 -1.71 17.54 -6.53
CA PHE A 116 -1.63 18.12 -5.20
C PHE A 116 -1.53 19.67 -5.24
N ALA A 117 -0.76 20.22 -6.16
CA ALA A 117 -0.70 21.67 -6.36
C ALA A 117 -2.07 22.25 -6.76
N GLY A 118 -2.82 21.57 -7.62
CA GLY A 118 -4.18 21.96 -8.00
C GLY A 118 -5.22 21.79 -6.90
N GLU A 119 -4.91 21.07 -5.84
CA GLU A 119 -5.72 20.87 -4.63
C GLU A 119 -5.29 21.79 -3.46
N ASP A 120 -4.51 22.84 -3.74
CA ASP A 120 -4.05 23.85 -2.78
C ASP A 120 -3.00 23.35 -1.76
N PHE A 121 -2.27 22.25 -2.08
CA PHE A 121 -1.17 21.81 -1.22
C PHE A 121 -0.03 22.83 -1.26
N PRO A 122 0.49 23.31 -0.08
CA PRO A 122 1.47 24.40 -0.06
C PRO A 122 2.77 24.07 -0.81
N PRO A 123 3.21 24.95 -1.73
CA PRO A 123 4.39 24.68 -2.56
C PRO A 123 5.70 24.49 -1.78
N GLU A 124 5.86 25.19 -0.67
CA GLU A 124 7.01 25.06 0.22
C GLU A 124 7.04 23.72 0.94
N GLU A 125 5.89 23.22 1.38
CA GLU A 125 5.74 21.89 1.98
C GLU A 125 5.99 20.79 0.92
N ALA A 126 5.47 20.94 -0.28
CA ALA A 126 5.72 20.04 -1.41
C ALA A 126 7.22 19.92 -1.73
N ARG A 127 7.98 21.05 -1.73
CA ARG A 127 9.44 21.01 -1.96
C ARG A 127 10.20 20.21 -0.91
N VAL A 128 9.76 20.24 0.34
CA VAL A 128 10.37 19.41 1.41
C VAL A 128 10.11 17.94 1.14
N LEU A 129 8.89 17.58 0.75
CA LEU A 129 8.49 16.20 0.44
C LEU A 129 9.26 15.58 -0.73
N LEU A 130 9.73 16.38 -1.70
CA LEU A 130 10.61 15.88 -2.76
C LEU A 130 11.87 15.18 -2.22
N ARG A 131 12.33 15.55 -1.02
CA ARG A 131 13.57 15.04 -0.42
C ARG A 131 13.35 14.13 0.78
N THR A 132 12.16 14.15 1.39
CA THR A 132 11.89 13.46 2.66
C THR A 132 10.82 12.37 2.54
N ASN A 133 10.08 12.31 1.43
CA ASN A 133 9.08 11.27 1.24
C ASN A 133 9.78 9.91 0.99
N PRO A 134 9.58 8.91 1.86
CA PRO A 134 10.17 7.57 1.70
C PRO A 134 9.87 6.92 0.34
N ALA A 135 8.68 7.14 -0.21
CA ALA A 135 8.29 6.62 -1.51
C ALA A 135 9.19 7.13 -2.66
N ARG A 136 9.85 8.29 -2.49
CA ARG A 136 10.80 8.85 -3.47
C ARG A 136 12.25 8.47 -3.18
N THR A 137 12.59 8.13 -1.94
CA THR A 137 14.00 8.09 -1.49
C THR A 137 14.50 6.73 -1.05
N LEU A 138 13.61 5.79 -0.70
CA LEU A 138 13.96 4.49 -0.13
C LEU A 138 13.63 3.29 -1.04
N GLY A 139 13.16 3.54 -2.27
CA GLY A 139 12.84 2.50 -3.24
C GLY A 139 14.07 1.83 -3.87
N PRO A 140 13.86 0.77 -4.66
CA PRO A 140 14.90 0.14 -5.45
C PRO A 140 15.39 1.06 -6.59
N ASP A 141 16.54 0.73 -7.15
CA ASP A 141 17.05 1.40 -8.35
C ASP A 141 16.26 0.93 -9.58
N LEU A 142 15.35 1.76 -10.08
CA LEU A 142 14.44 1.42 -11.18
C LEU A 142 15.17 1.15 -12.51
N ASP A 143 16.38 1.68 -12.71
CA ASP A 143 17.17 1.37 -13.92
C ASP A 143 17.70 -0.07 -13.93
N ARG A 144 17.69 -0.73 -12.79
CA ARG A 144 18.15 -2.11 -12.61
C ARG A 144 17.00 -3.08 -12.30
N LEU A 145 15.80 -2.55 -12.00
CA LEU A 145 14.65 -3.34 -11.62
C LEU A 145 14.03 -4.00 -12.86
N SER A 146 13.88 -5.32 -12.79
CA SER A 146 13.14 -6.09 -13.80
C SER A 146 12.14 -6.98 -13.07
N CYS A 147 10.87 -6.72 -13.27
CA CYS A 147 9.79 -7.47 -12.64
C CYS A 147 8.99 -8.26 -13.68
N MET A 148 8.37 -9.34 -13.23
CA MET A 148 7.34 -10.08 -13.96
C MET A 148 5.97 -9.70 -13.37
N PRO A 149 5.05 -9.17 -14.17
CA PRO A 149 3.71 -8.86 -13.69
C PRO A 149 2.92 -10.12 -13.40
N LEU A 150 2.14 -10.08 -12.32
CA LEU A 150 1.12 -11.08 -11.98
C LEU A 150 -0.27 -10.47 -12.11
N SER A 151 -1.19 -11.30 -12.59
CA SER A 151 -2.59 -10.97 -12.74
C SER A 151 -3.47 -11.82 -11.85
N ASP A 152 -4.70 -11.41 -11.71
CA ASP A 152 -5.71 -12.13 -10.95
C ASP A 152 -5.86 -13.59 -11.43
N GLY A 153 -5.89 -14.52 -10.47
CA GLY A 153 -6.00 -15.96 -10.74
C GLY A 153 -4.69 -16.66 -11.11
N ASP A 154 -3.57 -15.93 -11.29
CA ASP A 154 -2.26 -16.56 -11.48
C ASP A 154 -1.93 -17.47 -10.29
N ARG A 155 -1.19 -18.57 -10.56
CA ARG A 155 -0.84 -19.54 -9.53
C ARG A 155 0.67 -19.71 -9.44
N LEU A 156 1.21 -19.63 -8.23
CA LEU A 156 2.62 -19.81 -7.92
C LEU A 156 2.82 -21.06 -7.09
N ALA A 157 3.44 -22.08 -7.66
CA ALA A 157 3.84 -23.28 -6.93
C ALA A 157 5.21 -23.07 -6.27
N VAL A 158 5.31 -23.30 -4.96
CA VAL A 158 6.55 -23.17 -4.17
C VAL A 158 6.60 -24.27 -3.12
N GLY A 159 7.53 -25.22 -3.24
CA GLY A 159 7.55 -26.41 -2.40
C GLY A 159 6.22 -27.17 -2.50
N ASP A 160 5.63 -27.47 -1.35
CA ASP A 160 4.35 -28.19 -1.25
C ASP A 160 3.12 -27.28 -1.41
N TYR A 161 3.31 -25.97 -1.60
CA TYR A 161 2.24 -24.98 -1.60
C TYR A 161 1.97 -24.40 -2.98
N VAL A 162 0.71 -24.05 -3.21
CA VAL A 162 0.26 -23.32 -4.39
C VAL A 162 -0.49 -22.09 -3.93
N LEU A 163 0.04 -20.92 -4.23
CA LEU A 163 -0.58 -19.62 -3.98
C LEU A 163 -1.40 -19.18 -5.18
N GLU A 164 -2.64 -18.79 -4.97
CA GLU A 164 -3.45 -18.08 -5.95
C GLU A 164 -3.30 -16.58 -5.73
N VAL A 165 -3.04 -15.85 -6.80
CA VAL A 165 -2.93 -14.39 -6.81
C VAL A 165 -4.31 -13.78 -6.87
N LEU A 166 -4.62 -12.88 -5.95
CA LEU A 166 -5.85 -12.10 -5.91
C LEU A 166 -5.50 -10.62 -6.07
N GLU A 167 -5.89 -10.03 -7.20
CA GLU A 167 -5.81 -8.57 -7.32
C GLU A 167 -6.82 -7.93 -6.38
N THR A 168 -6.33 -7.04 -5.51
CA THR A 168 -7.11 -6.31 -4.51
C THR A 168 -6.78 -4.81 -4.56
N PRO A 169 -7.06 -4.16 -5.72
CA PRO A 169 -6.72 -2.74 -5.91
C PRO A 169 -7.43 -1.84 -4.90
N GLY A 170 -6.83 -0.68 -4.63
CA GLY A 170 -7.34 0.35 -3.74
C GLY A 170 -6.22 1.01 -2.94
N HIS A 171 -5.46 0.24 -2.15
CA HIS A 171 -4.26 0.74 -1.46
C HIS A 171 -3.17 1.14 -2.46
N THR A 172 -2.93 0.29 -3.46
CA THR A 172 -2.26 0.62 -4.71
C THR A 172 -3.05 0.05 -5.89
N PRO A 173 -2.77 0.47 -7.14
CA PRO A 173 -3.42 -0.10 -8.33
C PRO A 173 -3.18 -1.59 -8.52
N GLY A 174 -2.00 -2.07 -8.13
CA GLY A 174 -1.56 -3.46 -8.28
C GLY A 174 -1.41 -4.23 -6.97
N GLN A 175 -2.07 -3.79 -5.90
CA GLN A 175 -2.07 -4.50 -4.62
C GLN A 175 -2.53 -5.94 -4.81
N LEU A 176 -1.73 -6.88 -4.30
CA LEU A 176 -2.03 -8.32 -4.32
C LEU A 176 -2.30 -8.83 -2.91
N CYS A 177 -3.32 -9.68 -2.78
CA CYS A 177 -3.42 -10.69 -1.75
C CYS A 177 -3.03 -12.06 -2.33
N LEU A 178 -2.59 -13.00 -1.48
CA LEU A 178 -2.23 -14.34 -1.93
C LEU A 178 -3.05 -15.35 -1.12
N TRP A 179 -3.76 -16.23 -1.81
CA TRP A 179 -4.58 -17.26 -1.20
C TRP A 179 -3.89 -18.61 -1.23
N LEU A 180 -3.64 -19.18 -0.05
CA LEU A 180 -3.15 -20.54 0.14
C LEU A 180 -4.31 -21.43 0.58
N GLU A 181 -5.00 -22.00 -0.40
CA GLU A 181 -6.26 -22.74 -0.22
C GLU A 181 -6.09 -23.97 0.69
N SER A 182 -5.01 -24.74 0.52
CA SER A 182 -4.77 -25.97 1.29
C SER A 182 -4.77 -25.74 2.80
N GLU A 183 -4.32 -24.56 3.24
CA GLU A 183 -4.18 -24.21 4.65
C GLU A 183 -5.28 -23.26 5.16
N GLY A 184 -6.01 -22.62 4.24
CA GLY A 184 -6.95 -21.56 4.56
C GLY A 184 -6.24 -20.28 5.00
N ILE A 185 -5.07 -19.98 4.43
CA ILE A 185 -4.26 -18.81 4.76
C ILE A 185 -4.40 -17.76 3.67
N LEU A 186 -4.69 -16.51 4.07
CA LEU A 186 -4.69 -15.34 3.19
C LEU A 186 -3.58 -14.38 3.61
N PHE A 187 -2.61 -14.14 2.73
CA PHE A 187 -1.67 -13.04 2.87
C PHE A 187 -2.40 -11.76 2.44
N THR A 188 -2.68 -10.90 3.39
CA THR A 188 -3.47 -9.68 3.13
C THR A 188 -2.62 -8.48 2.78
N ALA A 189 -1.31 -8.58 2.97
CA ALA A 189 -0.38 -7.45 2.78
C ALA A 189 -0.94 -6.17 3.44
N ASP A 190 -0.96 -5.04 2.71
CA ASP A 190 -1.53 -3.79 3.19
C ASP A 190 -3.00 -3.57 2.76
N HIS A 191 -3.63 -4.58 2.16
CA HIS A 191 -5.06 -4.52 1.89
C HIS A 191 -5.89 -4.61 3.18
N VAL A 192 -5.50 -5.47 4.13
CA VAL A 192 -6.10 -5.53 5.46
C VAL A 192 -5.03 -5.56 6.53
N LEU A 193 -5.01 -4.50 7.36
CA LEU A 193 -4.18 -4.37 8.56
C LEU A 193 -5.10 -4.34 9.79
N PHE A 194 -4.68 -4.95 10.90
CA PHE A 194 -5.57 -5.21 12.02
C PHE A 194 -5.54 -4.12 13.10
N ASP A 195 -4.40 -3.43 13.27
CA ASP A 195 -4.23 -2.36 14.27
C ASP A 195 -4.41 -0.95 13.72
N ILE A 196 -4.23 -0.80 12.41
CA ILE A 196 -4.23 0.48 11.72
C ILE A 196 -5.07 0.38 10.46
N THR A 197 -5.64 1.50 10.03
CA THR A 197 -6.35 1.57 8.75
C THR A 197 -5.34 1.75 7.62
N PRO A 198 -5.38 0.90 6.57
CA PRO A 198 -4.61 1.16 5.36
C PRO A 198 -4.91 2.53 4.78
N ASN A 199 -3.88 3.25 4.35
CA ASN A 199 -4.09 4.53 3.67
C ASN A 199 -4.61 4.27 2.25
N ILE A 200 -5.79 4.79 1.93
CA ILE A 200 -6.40 4.73 0.60
C ILE A 200 -6.32 6.13 0.00
N ALA A 201 -5.28 6.38 -0.77
CA ALA A 201 -5.02 7.68 -1.38
C ALA A 201 -5.36 7.67 -2.88
N MET A 202 -5.41 8.86 -3.47
CA MET A 202 -5.53 9.07 -4.90
C MET A 202 -4.30 8.51 -5.65
N TRP A 203 -4.55 7.81 -6.76
CA TRP A 203 -3.54 7.32 -7.69
C TRP A 203 -3.81 7.86 -9.11
N PRO A 204 -2.80 8.40 -9.83
CA PRO A 204 -2.99 8.94 -11.18
C PRO A 204 -3.47 7.92 -12.22
N ASN A 205 -3.18 6.64 -11.99
CA ASN A 205 -3.50 5.53 -12.89
C ASN A 205 -4.64 4.63 -12.36
N MET A 206 -5.36 5.07 -11.33
CA MET A 206 -6.52 4.35 -10.80
C MET A 206 -7.59 5.35 -10.38
N GLU A 207 -8.71 5.33 -11.07
CA GLU A 207 -9.90 6.10 -10.69
C GLU A 207 -10.62 5.42 -9.53
N ASN A 208 -11.25 6.23 -8.66
CA ASN A 208 -12.07 5.79 -7.53
C ASN A 208 -11.37 4.72 -6.65
N ALA A 209 -10.16 5.06 -6.17
CA ALA A 209 -9.36 4.15 -5.33
C ALA A 209 -10.13 3.57 -4.14
N LEU A 210 -10.95 4.39 -3.47
CA LEU A 210 -11.76 3.94 -2.34
C LEU A 210 -12.85 2.96 -2.78
N GLY A 211 -13.53 3.21 -3.89
CA GLY A 211 -14.54 2.27 -4.42
C GLY A 211 -13.90 0.92 -4.73
N ARG A 212 -12.74 0.93 -5.41
CA ARG A 212 -11.97 -0.29 -5.70
C ARG A 212 -11.55 -1.03 -4.43
N TYR A 213 -11.10 -0.29 -3.41
CA TYR A 213 -10.75 -0.88 -2.12
C TYR A 213 -11.94 -1.59 -1.45
N LEU A 214 -13.10 -0.94 -1.44
CA LEU A 214 -14.32 -1.52 -0.85
C LEU A 214 -14.79 -2.77 -1.61
N GLU A 215 -14.75 -2.76 -2.94
CA GLU A 215 -15.03 -3.93 -3.80
C GLU A 215 -14.04 -5.08 -3.50
N SER A 216 -12.75 -4.76 -3.32
CA SER A 216 -11.72 -5.74 -2.97
C SER A 216 -11.95 -6.34 -1.58
N LEU A 217 -12.39 -5.55 -0.59
CA LEU A 217 -12.79 -6.06 0.73
C LEU A 217 -14.00 -7.01 0.62
N ASP A 218 -14.99 -6.67 -0.23
CA ASP A 218 -16.14 -7.52 -0.49
C ASP A 218 -15.71 -8.86 -1.07
N ARG A 219 -14.81 -8.83 -2.04
CA ARG A 219 -14.28 -10.02 -2.69
C ARG A 219 -13.62 -10.96 -1.69
N ILE A 220 -12.65 -10.48 -0.90
CA ILE A 220 -11.91 -11.35 0.02
C ILE A 220 -12.75 -11.83 1.20
N SER A 221 -13.85 -11.16 1.53
CA SER A 221 -14.77 -11.60 2.58
C SER A 221 -15.47 -12.92 2.25
N GLY A 222 -15.53 -13.30 0.96
CA GLY A 222 -16.10 -14.57 0.50
C GLY A 222 -15.17 -15.78 0.63
N TYR A 223 -13.89 -15.59 0.99
CA TYR A 223 -12.92 -16.69 1.13
C TYR A 223 -13.01 -17.33 2.54
N PRO A 224 -12.86 -18.66 2.66
CA PRO A 224 -12.92 -19.37 3.94
C PRO A 224 -11.61 -19.24 4.71
N VAL A 225 -11.21 -18.01 5.04
CA VAL A 225 -9.94 -17.70 5.67
C VAL A 225 -9.94 -18.13 7.13
N LYS A 226 -8.97 -18.99 7.48
CA LYS A 226 -8.69 -19.43 8.86
C LYS A 226 -7.65 -18.53 9.52
N LEU A 227 -6.65 -18.09 8.74
CA LEU A 227 -5.56 -17.24 9.20
C LEU A 227 -5.27 -16.16 8.16
N ALA A 228 -5.30 -14.90 8.57
CA ALA A 228 -4.87 -13.77 7.77
C ALA A 228 -3.44 -13.35 8.14
N LEU A 229 -2.59 -13.10 7.15
CA LEU A 229 -1.20 -12.71 7.31
C LEU A 229 -0.98 -11.29 6.75
N PRO A 230 -1.00 -10.25 7.61
CA PRO A 230 -0.87 -8.85 7.17
C PRO A 230 0.58 -8.44 6.91
N GLY A 231 0.78 -7.38 6.11
CA GLY A 231 2.09 -6.78 5.86
C GLY A 231 2.70 -6.14 7.10
N HIS A 232 1.89 -5.68 8.05
CA HIS A 232 2.39 -5.04 9.26
C HIS A 232 1.67 -5.53 10.50
N ARG A 233 2.41 -5.52 11.64
CA ARG A 233 1.91 -5.80 13.00
C ARG A 233 1.31 -7.21 13.15
N HIS A 234 0.28 -7.36 13.99
CA HIS A 234 -0.29 -8.66 14.31
C HIS A 234 -1.48 -9.04 13.41
N SER A 235 -1.84 -10.32 13.47
CA SER A 235 -3.02 -10.90 12.83
C SER A 235 -4.19 -10.98 13.81
N ALA A 236 -5.41 -10.86 13.27
CA ALA A 236 -6.66 -11.09 13.99
C ALA A 236 -7.73 -11.67 13.02
N PRO A 237 -8.95 -12.00 13.48
CA PRO A 237 -10.01 -12.50 12.61
C PRO A 237 -10.36 -11.53 11.47
N LEU A 238 -10.36 -12.04 10.23
CA LEU A 238 -10.48 -11.22 9.02
C LEU A 238 -11.85 -10.53 8.91
N LEU A 239 -12.96 -11.25 9.02
CA LEU A 239 -14.28 -10.70 8.75
C LEU A 239 -14.69 -9.56 9.68
N PRO A 240 -14.47 -9.64 11.02
CA PRO A 240 -14.73 -8.49 11.89
C PRO A 240 -13.91 -7.26 11.47
N ARG A 241 -12.64 -7.45 11.08
CA ARG A 241 -11.79 -6.35 10.65
C ARG A 241 -12.26 -5.71 9.34
N ILE A 242 -12.72 -6.48 8.39
CA ILE A 242 -13.34 -5.96 7.15
C ILE A 242 -14.54 -5.05 7.47
N GLU A 243 -15.40 -5.45 8.39
CA GLU A 243 -16.54 -4.61 8.79
C GLU A 243 -16.12 -3.30 9.48
N GLU A 244 -15.08 -3.34 10.32
CA GLU A 244 -14.51 -2.14 10.92
C GLU A 244 -13.94 -1.18 9.85
N LEU A 245 -13.22 -1.70 8.85
CA LEU A 245 -12.68 -0.92 7.75
C LEU A 245 -13.78 -0.29 6.89
N ARG A 246 -14.82 -1.05 6.57
CA ARG A 246 -16.01 -0.54 5.88
C ARG A 246 -16.70 0.57 6.68
N ALA A 247 -16.86 0.39 7.98
CA ALA A 247 -17.48 1.38 8.87
C ALA A 247 -16.61 2.65 8.93
N HIS A 248 -15.28 2.51 9.03
CA HIS A 248 -14.33 3.62 9.01
C HIS A 248 -14.47 4.46 7.74
N HIS A 249 -14.48 3.83 6.56
CA HIS A 249 -14.56 4.56 5.30
C HIS A 249 -15.96 5.16 5.07
N ARG A 250 -17.04 4.52 5.52
CA ARG A 250 -18.38 5.15 5.53
C ARG A 250 -18.41 6.40 6.39
N PHE A 251 -17.84 6.34 7.59
CA PHE A 251 -17.74 7.50 8.48
C PHE A 251 -16.92 8.63 7.85
N ARG A 252 -15.73 8.32 7.30
CA ARG A 252 -14.85 9.27 6.65
C ARG A 252 -15.50 9.93 5.41
N ALA A 253 -16.21 9.15 4.60
CA ALA A 253 -16.98 9.68 3.47
C ALA A 253 -18.08 10.63 3.93
N GLY A 254 -18.78 10.30 5.01
CA GLY A 254 -19.78 11.18 5.64
C GLY A 254 -19.17 12.49 6.15
N GLU A 255 -18.04 12.44 6.87
CA GLU A 255 -17.32 13.66 7.30
C GLU A 255 -16.91 14.52 6.09
N THR A 256 -16.39 13.88 5.03
CA THR A 256 -15.96 14.59 3.81
C THR A 256 -17.14 15.27 3.14
N LEU A 257 -18.28 14.58 2.99
CA LEU A 257 -19.50 15.15 2.43
C LEU A 257 -20.00 16.31 3.27
N SER A 258 -20.11 16.14 4.59
CA SER A 258 -20.54 17.22 5.50
C SER A 258 -19.63 18.45 5.40
N ALA A 259 -18.32 18.28 5.28
CA ALA A 259 -17.40 19.40 5.12
C ALA A 259 -17.62 20.16 3.80
N VAL A 260 -18.02 19.46 2.72
CA VAL A 260 -18.37 20.07 1.42
C VAL A 260 -19.72 20.80 1.51
N GLU A 261 -20.73 20.18 2.16
CA GLU A 261 -22.07 20.77 2.34
C GLU A 261 -22.04 22.01 3.25
N ASP A 262 -21.30 21.95 4.36
CA ASP A 262 -21.17 23.08 5.30
C ASP A 262 -20.48 24.29 4.66
N ARG A 263 -19.55 24.04 3.75
CA ARG A 263 -18.79 25.10 3.08
C ARG A 263 -18.44 24.74 1.64
N PRO A 264 -19.36 24.95 0.69
CA PRO A 264 -19.10 24.72 -0.73
C PRO A 264 -17.94 25.56 -1.27
N GLY A 265 -17.19 25.00 -2.21
CA GLY A 265 -16.06 25.68 -2.85
C GLY A 265 -14.72 25.59 -2.11
N LEU A 266 -14.57 24.67 -1.16
CA LEU A 266 -13.29 24.33 -0.56
C LEU A 266 -12.43 23.46 -1.50
N THR A 267 -11.10 23.59 -1.38
CA THR A 267 -10.12 22.66 -2.00
C THR A 267 -9.98 21.39 -1.16
N ALA A 268 -9.40 20.31 -1.70
CA ALA A 268 -9.17 19.09 -0.92
C ALA A 268 -8.25 19.32 0.28
N TYR A 269 -7.25 20.20 0.17
CA TYR A 269 -6.40 20.59 1.29
C TYR A 269 -7.20 21.26 2.42
N GLN A 270 -8.12 22.15 2.07
CA GLN A 270 -8.98 22.85 3.04
C GLN A 270 -10.02 21.93 3.67
N ILE A 271 -10.51 20.93 2.92
CA ILE A 271 -11.39 19.88 3.44
C ILE A 271 -10.61 18.99 4.40
N ALA A 272 -9.43 18.49 4.01
CA ALA A 272 -8.57 17.66 4.85
C ALA A 272 -8.30 18.30 6.23
N ALA A 273 -8.09 19.62 6.25
CA ALA A 273 -7.87 20.37 7.50
C ALA A 273 -9.09 20.40 8.45
N ARG A 274 -10.28 19.96 7.98
CA ARG A 274 -11.52 19.93 8.76
C ARG A 274 -11.94 18.55 9.21
N LEU A 275 -11.32 17.50 8.62
CA LEU A 275 -11.62 16.12 8.97
C LEU A 275 -10.92 15.74 10.29
N THR A 276 -11.42 14.71 10.94
CA THR A 276 -10.87 14.15 12.17
C THR A 276 -9.73 13.17 11.83
N TRP A 277 -8.53 13.41 12.35
CA TRP A 277 -7.37 12.54 12.15
C TRP A 277 -6.86 12.01 13.49
N ASP A 278 -6.61 10.70 13.60
CA ASP A 278 -5.98 10.10 14.76
C ASP A 278 -4.45 10.31 14.74
N ILE A 279 -4.04 11.58 14.76
CA ILE A 279 -2.65 12.00 14.76
C ILE A 279 -2.43 13.03 15.86
N ARG A 280 -1.40 12.81 16.66
CA ARG A 280 -1.01 13.73 17.75
C ARG A 280 -0.38 15.00 17.18
N ALA A 281 -1.20 15.99 16.88
CA ALA A 281 -0.79 17.32 16.49
C ALA A 281 -1.68 18.36 17.20
N ARG A 282 -1.13 19.56 17.49
CA ARG A 282 -1.90 20.65 18.12
C ARG A 282 -3.02 21.14 17.20
N ASP A 283 -2.71 21.25 15.94
CA ASP A 283 -3.60 21.72 14.86
C ASP A 283 -3.04 21.29 13.49
N TRP A 284 -3.78 21.59 12.41
CA TRP A 284 -3.39 21.26 11.05
C TRP A 284 -2.05 21.87 10.60
N GLN A 285 -1.67 23.05 11.11
CA GLN A 285 -0.38 23.67 10.77
C GLN A 285 0.80 22.90 11.33
N HIS A 286 0.61 22.28 12.51
CA HIS A 286 1.63 21.44 13.19
C HIS A 286 1.55 19.97 12.83
N PHE A 287 0.70 19.61 11.87
CA PHE A 287 0.58 18.22 11.41
C PHE A 287 1.89 17.76 10.76
N PRO A 288 2.42 16.56 11.08
CA PRO A 288 3.64 16.06 10.44
C PRO A 288 3.49 16.03 8.92
N LEU A 289 4.47 16.55 8.20
CA LEU A 289 4.35 16.85 6.78
C LEU A 289 3.99 15.64 5.92
N ASN A 290 4.64 14.49 6.16
CA ASN A 290 4.30 13.25 5.45
C ASN A 290 2.85 12.82 5.74
N GLN A 291 2.39 12.96 7.00
CA GLN A 291 1.01 12.61 7.37
C GLN A 291 0.00 13.59 6.76
N LYS A 292 0.35 14.87 6.63
CA LYS A 292 -0.48 15.87 5.93
C LYS A 292 -0.64 15.50 4.45
N TRP A 293 0.43 15.05 3.80
CA TRP A 293 0.39 14.60 2.41
C TRP A 293 -0.54 13.39 2.25
N PHE A 294 -0.43 12.39 3.12
CA PHE A 294 -1.34 11.25 3.13
C PHE A 294 -2.78 11.65 3.40
N ALA A 295 -3.03 12.53 4.35
CA ALA A 295 -4.38 13.03 4.68
C ALA A 295 -5.05 13.73 3.50
N VAL A 296 -4.31 14.55 2.75
CA VAL A 296 -4.82 15.20 1.54
C VAL A 296 -5.09 14.17 0.43
N GLY A 297 -4.18 13.22 0.22
CA GLY A 297 -4.37 12.13 -0.75
C GLY A 297 -5.59 11.26 -0.44
N GLU A 298 -5.80 10.92 0.84
CA GLU A 298 -6.99 10.19 1.31
C GLU A 298 -8.27 11.01 1.12
N THR A 299 -8.22 12.32 1.43
CA THR A 299 -9.37 13.21 1.20
C THR A 299 -9.75 13.27 -0.27
N ILE A 300 -8.77 13.34 -1.19
CA ILE A 300 -9.04 13.29 -2.63
C ILE A 300 -9.71 11.97 -3.02
N ALA A 301 -9.23 10.84 -2.51
CA ALA A 301 -9.84 9.53 -2.80
C ALA A 301 -11.31 9.43 -2.31
N HIS A 302 -11.62 10.00 -1.13
CA HIS A 302 -12.99 10.07 -0.63
C HIS A 302 -13.86 11.03 -1.45
N LEU A 303 -13.33 12.15 -1.91
CA LEU A 303 -14.03 13.07 -2.82
C LEU A 303 -14.32 12.39 -4.17
N GLU A 304 -13.37 11.66 -4.75
CA GLU A 304 -13.59 10.90 -5.98
C GLU A 304 -14.68 9.83 -5.81
N TYR A 305 -14.68 9.13 -4.67
CA TYR A 305 -15.74 8.17 -4.32
C TYR A 305 -17.12 8.83 -4.21
N LEU A 306 -17.21 10.02 -3.60
CA LEU A 306 -18.46 10.78 -3.49
C LEU A 306 -18.91 11.34 -4.85
N MET A 307 -17.96 11.72 -5.71
CA MET A 307 -18.24 12.15 -7.09
C MET A 307 -18.81 10.99 -7.92
N ASP A 308 -18.25 9.81 -7.83
CA ASP A 308 -18.75 8.60 -8.51
C ASP A 308 -20.19 8.27 -8.10
N ARG A 309 -20.58 8.63 -6.87
CA ARG A 309 -21.96 8.48 -6.35
C ARG A 309 -22.87 9.67 -6.64
N GLY A 310 -22.40 10.67 -7.38
CA GLY A 310 -23.18 11.86 -7.72
C GLY A 310 -23.54 12.74 -6.52
N GLN A 311 -22.78 12.70 -5.42
CA GLN A 311 -23.02 13.49 -4.22
C GLN A 311 -22.21 14.78 -4.16
N VAL A 312 -21.07 14.81 -4.86
CA VAL A 312 -20.15 15.93 -4.92
C VAL A 312 -19.73 16.18 -6.37
N THR A 313 -19.55 17.45 -6.74
CA THR A 313 -18.96 17.86 -8.01
C THR A 313 -17.64 18.57 -7.79
N ARG A 314 -16.71 18.41 -8.76
CA ARG A 314 -15.43 19.08 -8.79
C ARG A 314 -15.42 20.15 -9.88
N ARG A 315 -15.08 21.39 -9.54
CA ARG A 315 -14.89 22.48 -10.51
C ARG A 315 -13.48 23.04 -10.43
N LEU A 316 -12.99 23.60 -11.53
CA LEU A 316 -11.76 24.38 -11.54
C LEU A 316 -12.11 25.87 -11.43
N ARG A 317 -11.49 26.54 -10.46
CA ARG A 317 -11.52 27.99 -10.35
C ARG A 317 -10.65 28.64 -11.44
N ARG A 318 -10.78 29.97 -11.63
CA ARG A 318 -10.01 30.74 -12.64
C ARG A 318 -8.50 30.69 -12.39
N ASP A 319 -8.07 30.49 -11.15
CA ASP A 319 -6.66 30.33 -10.75
C ASP A 319 -6.14 28.89 -10.93
N GLY A 320 -6.95 27.98 -11.45
CA GLY A 320 -6.61 26.60 -11.69
C GLY A 320 -6.79 25.65 -10.49
N MET A 321 -7.23 26.18 -9.32
CA MET A 321 -7.49 25.37 -8.14
C MET A 321 -8.78 24.57 -8.30
N ALA A 322 -8.75 23.31 -7.89
CA ALA A 322 -9.93 22.46 -7.78
C ALA A 322 -10.72 22.81 -6.52
N VAL A 323 -12.03 22.92 -6.68
CA VAL A 323 -12.96 23.11 -5.56
C VAL A 323 -14.14 22.16 -5.68
N TYR A 324 -14.72 21.85 -4.54
CA TYR A 324 -15.76 20.84 -4.42
C TYR A 324 -17.07 21.46 -3.93
N GLU A 325 -18.18 21.00 -4.51
CA GLU A 325 -19.54 21.49 -4.21
C GLU A 325 -20.49 20.28 -4.11
N PRO A 326 -21.53 20.36 -3.26
CA PRO A 326 -22.56 19.34 -3.26
C PRO A 326 -23.35 19.37 -4.57
N VAL A 327 -23.92 18.23 -4.98
CA VAL A 327 -24.81 18.11 -6.14
C VAL A 327 -26.22 18.59 -5.78
#